data_7eeb184347dda25c7a472a47910f649c
#
_entry.id   7eeb184347dda25c7a472a47910f649c
#
_cell.length_a   1.000
_cell.length_b   1.000
_cell.length_c   1.000
_cell.angle_alpha   90.00
_cell.angle_beta   90.00
_cell.angle_gamma   90.00
#
_symmetry.space_group_name_H-M   'P 1'
#
loop_
_entity.id
_entity.type
_entity.pdbx_description
1 polymer ?
#
loop_
_entity_poly.entity_id
_entity_poly.type
_entity_poly.pdbx_seq_one_letter_code
_entity_poly.pdbx_strand_id
1 'polypeptide(L)'
;NKFSTVSRQLKSYQNLALKNNLRIVKILLVAPEFSDDFIYDCEMDTEMNLSLLTASTLSKIFEVFKTSNYQEFPHVLFRDIVINEERIIKALTK
;
A
#
# COMPACT_ATOMS: atom_id res chain seq x y z
N ASN A 1 17.81 -9.75 5.70
CA ASN A 1 17.47 -8.34 5.97
C ASN A 1 15.98 -8.20 6.15
N LYS A 2 15.56 -7.04 6.60
CA LYS A 2 14.15 -6.79 6.91
C LYS A 2 13.23 -6.95 5.70
N PHE A 3 13.68 -6.48 4.54
CA PHE A 3 12.89 -6.62 3.31
C PHE A 3 12.70 -8.08 2.94
N SER A 4 13.75 -8.89 3.03
CA SER A 4 13.67 -10.33 2.70
C SER A 4 12.65 -11.04 3.59
N THR A 5 12.63 -10.71 4.89
CA THR A 5 11.70 -11.30 5.83
C THR A 5 10.26 -10.92 5.50
N VAL A 6 10.01 -9.64 5.27
CA VAL A 6 8.67 -9.13 4.92
C VAL A 6 8.20 -9.72 3.59
N SER A 7 9.08 -9.71 2.58
CA SER A 7 8.77 -10.24 1.25
C SER A 7 8.34 -11.70 1.32
N ARG A 8 9.06 -12.51 2.09
CA ARG A 8 8.74 -13.94 2.26
C ARG A 8 7.38 -14.12 2.92
N GLN A 9 7.07 -13.34 3.96
CA GLN A 9 5.78 -13.40 4.62
C GLN A 9 4.64 -13.02 3.66
N LEU A 10 4.82 -11.95 2.90
CA LEU A 10 3.80 -11.50 1.95
C LEU A 10 3.56 -12.51 0.84
N LYS A 11 4.61 -13.15 0.35
CA LYS A 11 4.46 -14.22 -0.65
C LYS A 11 3.69 -15.42 -0.09
N SER A 12 3.93 -15.76 1.18
CA SER A 12 3.14 -16.81 1.85
C SER A 12 1.67 -16.47 1.89
N TYR A 13 1.31 -15.25 2.24
CA TYR A 13 -0.07 -14.80 2.27
C TYR A 13 -0.70 -14.81 0.89
N GLN A 14 0.03 -14.40 -0.14
CA GLN A 14 -0.47 -14.46 -1.52
C GLN A 14 -0.76 -15.89 -1.95
N ASN A 15 0.13 -16.83 -1.62
CA ASN A 15 -0.07 -18.23 -1.95
C ASN A 15 -1.29 -18.81 -1.23
N LEU A 16 -1.47 -18.44 0.04
CA LEU A 16 -2.62 -18.88 0.81
C LEU A 16 -3.93 -18.33 0.22
N ALA A 17 -3.92 -17.08 -0.21
CA ALA A 17 -5.08 -16.48 -0.84
C ALA A 17 -5.44 -17.21 -2.14
N LEU A 18 -4.46 -17.53 -2.98
CA LEU A 18 -4.68 -18.26 -4.22
C LEU A 18 -5.26 -19.65 -3.95
N LYS A 19 -4.78 -20.33 -2.90
CA LYS A 19 -5.33 -21.63 -2.49
C LYS A 19 -6.80 -21.56 -2.15
N ASN A 20 -7.26 -20.41 -1.65
CA ASN A 20 -8.65 -20.20 -1.25
C ASN A 20 -9.45 -19.45 -2.32
N ASN A 21 -8.96 -19.43 -3.56
CA ASN A 21 -9.61 -18.78 -4.70
C ASN A 21 -9.79 -17.27 -4.51
N LEU A 22 -8.90 -16.64 -3.75
CA LEU A 22 -8.90 -15.20 -3.53
C LEU A 22 -7.78 -14.57 -4.37
N ARG A 23 -8.04 -13.36 -4.84
CA ARG A 23 -7.05 -12.62 -5.61
C ARG A 23 -6.64 -11.36 -4.84
N ILE A 24 -5.35 -11.22 -4.60
CA ILE A 24 -4.81 -10.01 -4.00
C ILE A 24 -4.45 -9.04 -5.12
N VAL A 25 -5.12 -7.90 -5.18
CA VAL A 25 -4.88 -6.89 -6.22
C VAL A 25 -3.85 -5.85 -5.79
N LYS A 26 -3.66 -5.65 -4.49
CA LYS A 26 -2.72 -4.68 -3.96
C LYS A 26 -2.35 -5.02 -2.53
N ILE A 27 -1.10 -4.76 -2.18
CA ILE A 27 -0.60 -4.91 -0.81
C ILE A 27 -0.20 -3.52 -0.30
N LEU A 28 -0.75 -3.15 0.85
CA LEU A 28 -0.36 -1.91 1.53
C LEU A 28 0.41 -2.27 2.79
N LEU A 29 1.60 -1.73 2.91
CA LEU A 29 2.40 -1.91 4.12
C LEU A 29 2.40 -0.60 4.89
N VAL A 30 1.92 -0.66 6.14
CA VAL A 30 1.75 0.51 6.99
C VAL A 30 2.70 0.43 8.17
N ALA A 31 3.43 1.49 8.42
CA ALA A 31 4.35 1.60 9.55
C ALA A 31 4.46 3.06 9.99
N PRO A 32 4.99 3.34 11.19
CA PRO A 32 5.22 4.73 11.59
C PRO A 32 6.18 5.46 10.64
N GLU A 33 7.19 4.75 10.15
CA GLU A 33 8.17 5.29 9.19
C GLU A 33 8.82 4.14 8.44
N PHE A 34 9.53 4.44 7.36
CA PHE A 34 10.28 3.46 6.57
C PHE A 34 11.70 3.97 6.38
N SER A 35 12.69 3.08 6.54
CA SER A 35 14.08 3.43 6.24
C SER A 35 14.30 3.58 4.73
N ASP A 36 15.31 4.36 4.36
CA ASP A 36 15.65 4.55 2.94
C ASP A 36 16.06 3.23 2.29
N ASP A 37 16.78 2.38 3.02
CA ASP A 37 17.18 1.06 2.51
C ASP A 37 15.98 0.18 2.21
N PHE A 38 14.98 0.18 3.10
CA PHE A 38 13.76 -0.60 2.89
C PHE A 38 12.98 -0.08 1.69
N ILE A 39 12.85 1.23 1.56
CA ILE A 39 12.18 1.85 0.41
C ILE A 39 12.90 1.46 -0.88
N TYR A 40 14.22 1.54 -0.91
CA TYR A 40 15.01 1.16 -2.09
C TYR A 40 14.75 -0.30 -2.49
N ASP A 41 14.76 -1.21 -1.53
CA ASP A 41 14.50 -2.63 -1.79
C ASP A 41 13.11 -2.84 -2.37
N CYS A 42 12.11 -2.10 -1.87
CA CYS A 42 10.75 -2.16 -2.40
C CYS A 42 10.69 -1.64 -3.83
N GLU A 43 11.41 -0.56 -4.14
CA GLU A 43 11.45 0.01 -5.49
C GLU A 43 12.10 -0.93 -6.49
N MET A 44 13.06 -1.75 -6.04
CA MET A 44 13.73 -2.72 -6.90
C MET A 44 12.95 -4.02 -7.08
N ASP A 45 11.95 -4.27 -6.23
CA ASP A 45 11.14 -5.48 -6.34
C ASP A 45 10.11 -5.33 -7.46
N THR A 46 10.01 -6.35 -8.31
CA THR A 46 9.08 -6.37 -9.44
C THR A 46 8.00 -7.44 -9.31
N GLU A 47 8.01 -8.20 -8.22
CA GLU A 47 7.13 -9.35 -8.06
C GLU A 47 5.84 -9.04 -7.31
N MET A 48 5.88 -8.10 -6.37
CA MET A 48 4.74 -7.75 -5.52
C MET A 48 4.17 -6.39 -5.90
N ASN A 49 2.86 -6.33 -5.93
CA ASN A 49 2.17 -5.05 -6.11
C ASN A 49 2.04 -4.36 -4.76
N LEU A 50 3.14 -3.79 -4.29
CA LEU A 50 3.30 -3.28 -2.94
C LEU A 50 3.37 -1.75 -2.92
N SER A 51 2.70 -1.15 -1.96
CA SER A 51 2.84 0.29 -1.67
C SER A 51 3.10 0.48 -0.19
N LEU A 52 3.93 1.47 0.10
CA LEU A 52 4.29 1.85 1.46
C LEU A 52 3.58 3.14 1.82
N LEU A 53 2.96 3.16 3.00
CA LEU A 53 2.43 4.42 3.51
C LEU A 53 2.57 4.45 5.03
N THR A 54 2.84 5.64 5.55
CA THR A 54 2.95 5.80 6.99
C THR A 54 1.57 5.76 7.63
N ALA A 55 1.52 5.40 8.91
CA ALA A 55 0.28 5.41 9.67
C ALA A 55 -0.37 6.80 9.66
N SER A 56 0.44 7.85 9.74
CA SER A 56 -0.02 9.24 9.67
C SER A 56 -0.71 9.55 8.35
N THR A 57 -0.10 9.14 7.22
CA THR A 57 -0.67 9.33 5.89
C THR A 57 -1.96 8.55 5.72
N LEU A 58 -2.00 7.30 6.20
CA LEU A 58 -3.23 6.50 6.13
C LEU A 58 -4.38 7.17 6.88
N SER A 59 -4.11 7.69 8.06
CA SER A 59 -5.12 8.38 8.87
C SER A 59 -5.69 9.60 8.15
N LYS A 60 -4.83 10.41 7.53
CA LYS A 60 -5.27 11.60 6.78
C LYS A 60 -6.09 11.23 5.55
N ILE A 61 -5.64 10.22 4.80
CA ILE A 61 -6.38 9.74 3.62
C ILE A 61 -7.76 9.25 4.03
N PHE A 62 -7.84 8.50 5.12
CA PHE A 62 -9.10 7.97 5.63
C PHE A 62 -10.06 9.08 6.04
N GLU A 63 -9.56 10.11 6.73
CA GLU A 63 -10.38 11.26 7.12
C GLU A 63 -10.98 11.99 5.92
N VAL A 64 -10.16 12.20 4.87
CA VAL A 64 -10.62 12.85 3.65
C VAL A 64 -11.62 11.96 2.91
N PHE A 65 -11.36 10.66 2.85
CA PHE A 65 -12.25 9.73 2.18
C PHE A 65 -13.65 9.73 2.79
N LYS A 66 -13.76 9.82 4.11
CA LYS A 66 -15.06 9.84 4.81
C LYS A 66 -15.96 10.97 4.34
N THR A 67 -15.38 12.10 3.95
CA THR A 67 -16.12 13.27 3.50
C THR A 67 -16.18 13.39 1.98
N SER A 68 -15.61 12.44 1.27
CA SER A 68 -15.59 12.44 -0.19
C SER A 68 -16.91 11.91 -0.77
N ASN A 69 -17.05 12.04 -2.08
CA ASN A 69 -18.21 11.52 -2.79
C ASN A 69 -18.08 10.04 -3.17
N TYR A 70 -16.96 9.42 -2.83
CA TYR A 70 -16.74 8.01 -3.15
C TYR A 70 -17.39 7.12 -2.11
N GLN A 71 -18.12 6.10 -2.57
CA GLN A 71 -18.70 5.10 -1.68
C GLN A 71 -17.69 4.02 -1.34
N GLU A 72 -16.81 3.69 -2.28
CA GLU A 72 -15.72 2.75 -2.09
C GLU A 72 -14.41 3.46 -2.39
N PHE A 73 -13.36 3.08 -1.66
CA PHE A 73 -12.05 3.67 -1.91
C PHE A 73 -11.55 3.27 -3.30
N PRO A 74 -11.19 4.26 -4.16
CA PRO A 74 -10.66 3.94 -5.48
C PRO A 74 -9.22 3.44 -5.34
N HIS A 75 -9.07 2.12 -5.23
CA HIS A 75 -7.77 1.49 -4.94
C HIS A 75 -6.69 1.81 -5.98
N VAL A 76 -7.10 2.20 -7.19
CA VAL A 76 -6.14 2.60 -8.23
C VAL A 76 -5.29 3.80 -7.82
N LEU A 77 -5.71 4.55 -6.78
CA LEU A 77 -4.93 5.65 -6.25
C LEU A 77 -3.67 5.17 -5.52
N PHE A 78 -3.64 3.91 -5.07
CA PHE A 78 -2.48 3.31 -4.42
C PHE A 78 -1.50 2.70 -5.43
N ARG A 79 -1.15 3.47 -6.46
CA ARG A 79 -0.28 2.98 -7.53
C ARG A 79 1.21 3.24 -7.32
N ASP A 80 1.55 4.19 -6.45
CA ASP A 80 2.94 4.52 -6.18
C ASP A 80 3.54 3.53 -5.17
N ILE A 81 4.84 3.28 -5.26
CA ILE A 81 5.51 2.44 -4.27
C ILE A 81 5.53 3.15 -2.92
N VAL A 82 5.90 4.44 -2.90
CA VAL A 82 5.73 5.27 -1.70
C VAL A 82 4.54 6.19 -1.97
N ILE A 83 3.49 6.03 -1.16
CA ILE A 83 2.23 6.74 -1.40
C ILE A 83 2.42 8.25 -1.25
N ASN A 84 1.98 8.98 -2.26
CA ASN A 84 1.98 10.44 -2.27
C ASN A 84 0.65 10.93 -1.67
N GLU A 85 0.71 11.38 -0.42
CA GLU A 85 -0.46 11.82 0.34
C GLU A 85 -1.21 12.93 -0.40
N GLU A 86 -0.50 13.95 -0.88
CA GLU A 86 -1.11 15.11 -1.51
C GLU A 86 -1.89 14.74 -2.78
N ARG A 87 -1.32 13.85 -3.58
CA ARG A 87 -1.95 13.40 -4.82
C ARG A 87 -3.28 12.68 -4.53
N ILE A 88 -3.29 11.82 -3.51
CA ILE A 88 -4.49 11.08 -3.17
C ILE A 88 -5.55 12.00 -2.59
N ILE A 89 -5.19 12.88 -1.68
CA ILE A 89 -6.13 13.83 -1.10
C ILE A 89 -6.74 14.71 -2.17
N LYS A 90 -5.92 15.19 -3.10
CA LYS A 90 -6.39 16.02 -4.22
C LYS A 90 -7.39 15.25 -5.08
N ALA A 91 -7.13 13.98 -5.37
CA ALA A 91 -8.04 13.16 -6.15
C ALA A 91 -9.37 12.93 -5.43
N LEU A 92 -9.34 12.74 -4.11
CA LEU A 92 -10.54 12.50 -3.32
C LEU A 92 -11.40 13.75 -3.12
N THR A 93 -10.81 14.93 -3.27
CA THR A 93 -11.52 16.20 -3.03
C THR A 93 -12.01 16.87 -4.31
N LYS A 94 -11.90 16.22 -5.43
CA LYS A 94 -12.43 16.74 -6.70
C LYS A 94 -13.94 16.73 -6.76
#